data_aa038f5cea4a35e38330a823f8b88ce4
#
_entry.id   aa038f5cea4a35e38330a823f8b88ce4
#
_cell.length_a   1.000
_cell.length_b   1.000
_cell.length_c   1.000
_cell.angle_alpha   90.00
_cell.angle_beta   90.00
_cell.angle_gamma   90.00
#
_symmetry.space_group_name_H-M   'P 1'
#
loop_
_entity.id
_entity.type
_entity.pdbx_description
1 polymer ?
#
loop_
_entity_poly.entity_id
_entity_poly.type
_entity_poly.pdbx_seq_one_letter_code
_entity_poly.pdbx_strand_id
1 'polypeptide(L)'
;KDIYNAKCWIARKMLYSEVALGNYKPGMNKFCFWILNLFPKEKAFKIFEKLSKKYNDKGFSKVRIQGWGDPVDTAGFKKEWFIDTDKIWFEDAWFTCPKDTEGFLEHSFGKDYMTLPPEESRKPRHTATNISFPEE
;
A
#
# COMPACT_ATOMS: atom_id res chain seq x y z
N LYS A 1 8.62 -8.35 17.82
CA LYS A 1 7.64 -8.21 16.72
C LYS A 1 6.83 -6.94 16.88
N ASP A 2 6.25 -6.70 18.05
CA ASP A 2 5.34 -5.57 18.30
C ASP A 2 6.01 -4.19 18.25
N ILE A 3 7.22 -4.06 18.81
CA ILE A 3 8.01 -2.83 18.75
C ILE A 3 8.37 -2.45 17.31
N TYR A 4 8.69 -3.44 16.46
CA TYR A 4 8.97 -3.19 15.06
C TYR A 4 7.73 -2.70 14.32
N ASN A 5 6.59 -3.36 14.51
CA ASN A 5 5.31 -2.96 13.93
C ASN A 5 4.90 -1.54 14.38
N ALA A 6 5.08 -1.22 15.66
CA ALA A 6 4.82 0.12 16.19
C ALA A 6 5.71 1.19 15.52
N LYS A 7 7.00 0.91 15.33
CA LYS A 7 7.92 1.83 14.62
C LYS A 7 7.49 2.06 13.17
N CYS A 8 7.15 0.99 12.45
CA CYS A 8 6.64 1.10 11.07
C CYS A 8 5.33 1.90 11.01
N TRP A 9 4.42 1.66 11.96
CA TRP A 9 3.17 2.39 12.04
C TRP A 9 3.39 3.88 12.30
N ILE A 10 4.26 4.25 13.25
CA ILE A 10 4.60 5.66 13.55
C ILE A 10 5.22 6.34 12.33
N ALA A 11 6.22 5.71 11.70
CA ALA A 11 6.88 6.27 10.52
C ALA A 11 5.89 6.52 9.37
N ARG A 12 4.96 5.59 9.13
CA ARG A 12 3.87 5.75 8.16
C ARG A 12 2.94 6.92 8.54
N LYS A 13 2.58 7.06 9.82
CA LYS A 13 1.75 8.18 10.29
C LYS A 13 2.45 9.53 10.17
N MET A 14 3.76 9.59 10.35
CA MET A 14 4.55 10.80 10.10
C MET A 14 4.49 11.21 8.61
N LEU A 15 4.64 10.27 7.69
CA LEU A 15 4.54 10.54 6.25
C LEU A 15 3.13 11.00 5.85
N TYR A 16 2.11 10.39 6.42
CA TYR A 16 0.71 10.71 6.12
C TYR A 16 0.18 11.96 6.84
N SER A 17 0.94 12.53 7.77
CA SER A 17 0.44 13.58 8.69
C SER A 17 -0.07 14.84 7.99
N GLU A 18 0.54 15.24 6.88
CA GLU A 18 0.12 16.42 6.11
C GLU A 18 -1.27 16.22 5.49
N VAL A 19 -1.47 15.07 4.84
CA VAL A 19 -2.77 14.70 4.26
C VAL A 19 -3.82 14.55 5.35
N ALA A 20 -3.45 13.97 6.50
CA ALA A 20 -4.33 13.83 7.63
C ALA A 20 -4.79 15.17 8.20
N LEU A 21 -3.91 16.18 8.28
CA LEU A 21 -4.27 17.51 8.76
C LEU A 21 -5.34 18.18 7.91
N GLY A 22 -5.34 17.94 6.60
CA GLY A 22 -6.39 18.43 5.69
C GLY A 22 -7.74 17.72 5.86
N ASN A 23 -7.73 16.45 6.24
CA ASN A 23 -8.91 15.60 6.22
C ASN A 23 -9.60 15.44 7.59
N TYR A 24 -8.88 15.60 8.70
CA TYR A 24 -9.45 15.42 10.03
C TYR A 24 -10.10 16.69 10.57
N LYS A 25 -11.28 16.52 11.17
CA LYS A 25 -11.93 17.57 11.97
C LYS A 25 -11.07 17.94 13.20
N PRO A 26 -11.20 19.16 13.75
CA PRO A 26 -10.54 19.55 14.99
C PRO A 26 -10.80 18.54 16.12
N GLY A 27 -9.75 18.17 16.85
CA GLY A 27 -9.82 17.21 17.94
C GLY A 27 -8.45 16.57 18.23
N MET A 28 -8.42 15.61 19.16
CA MET A 28 -7.20 14.93 19.60
C MET A 28 -6.40 14.32 18.44
N ASN A 29 -7.09 13.69 17.49
CA ASN A 29 -6.42 13.09 16.32
C ASN A 29 -5.70 14.15 15.47
N LYS A 30 -6.33 15.29 15.21
CA LYS A 30 -5.71 16.39 14.46
C LYS A 30 -4.50 16.95 15.20
N PHE A 31 -4.57 17.08 16.52
CA PHE A 31 -3.45 17.51 17.36
C PHE A 31 -2.27 16.52 17.29
N CYS A 32 -2.53 15.21 17.37
CA CYS A 32 -1.49 14.20 17.21
C CYS A 32 -0.81 14.27 15.84
N PHE A 33 -1.59 14.43 14.77
CA PHE A 33 -1.03 14.59 13.43
C PHE A 33 -0.27 15.89 13.25
N TRP A 34 -0.68 16.97 13.92
CA TRP A 34 0.07 18.22 13.93
C TRP A 34 1.47 18.03 14.55
N ILE A 35 1.58 17.34 15.69
CA ILE A 35 2.88 16.99 16.28
C ILE A 35 3.72 16.15 15.33
N LEU A 36 3.15 15.12 14.72
CA LEU A 36 3.85 14.26 13.77
C LEU A 36 4.30 15.02 12.51
N ASN A 37 3.59 16.09 12.14
CA ASN A 37 3.91 16.92 10.97
C ASN A 37 5.10 17.84 11.21
N LEU A 38 5.46 18.11 12.46
CA LEU A 38 6.69 18.88 12.80
C LEU A 38 7.96 18.13 12.46
N PHE A 39 7.86 16.80 12.28
CA PHE A 39 9.02 15.99 11.91
C PHE A 39 9.30 16.08 10.41
N PRO A 40 10.56 16.37 9.99
CA PRO A 40 10.91 16.53 8.58
C PRO A 40 10.58 15.27 7.75
N LYS A 41 9.85 15.44 6.66
CA LYS A 41 9.37 14.34 5.81
C LYS A 41 10.50 13.48 5.24
N GLU A 42 11.60 14.11 4.85
CA GLU A 42 12.78 13.39 4.35
C GLU A 42 13.36 12.43 5.39
N LYS A 43 13.43 12.86 6.65
CA LYS A 43 13.89 12.00 7.75
C LYS A 43 12.89 10.89 8.03
N ALA A 44 11.59 11.21 8.02
CA ALA A 44 10.53 10.21 8.17
C ALA A 44 10.60 9.14 7.07
N PHE A 45 10.81 9.56 5.82
CA PHE A 45 10.96 8.65 4.67
C PHE A 45 12.19 7.75 4.83
N LYS A 46 13.35 8.29 5.18
CA LYS A 46 14.57 7.49 5.42
C LYS A 46 14.38 6.45 6.54
N ILE A 47 13.68 6.83 7.61
CA ILE A 47 13.36 5.90 8.70
C ILE A 47 12.42 4.80 8.19
N PHE A 48 11.38 5.17 7.46
CA PHE A 48 10.41 4.23 6.89
C PHE A 48 11.08 3.26 5.92
N GLU A 49 11.90 3.76 5.01
CA GLU A 49 12.67 2.96 4.06
C GLU A 49 13.62 1.96 4.76
N LYS A 50 14.39 2.43 5.76
CA LYS A 50 15.26 1.59 6.57
C LYS A 50 14.50 0.49 7.30
N LEU A 51 13.33 0.81 7.86
CA LEU A 51 12.47 -0.17 8.51
C LEU A 51 11.91 -1.17 7.52
N SER A 52 11.44 -0.71 6.36
CA SER A 52 10.87 -1.58 5.31
C SER A 52 11.87 -2.58 4.78
N LYS A 53 13.13 -2.17 4.60
CA LYS A 53 14.21 -3.02 4.09
C LYS A 53 14.89 -3.92 5.14
N LYS A 54 14.62 -3.70 6.43
CA LYS A 54 15.36 -4.33 7.55
C LYS A 54 15.46 -5.86 7.49
N TYR A 55 14.49 -6.50 6.91
CA TYR A 55 14.40 -7.96 6.87
C TYR A 55 14.49 -8.56 5.45
N ASN A 56 14.78 -7.75 4.43
CA ASN A 56 14.83 -8.23 3.05
C ASN A 56 15.87 -9.34 2.84
N ASP A 57 17.02 -9.25 3.53
CA ASP A 57 18.15 -10.18 3.39
C ASP A 57 18.06 -11.40 4.32
N LYS A 58 16.98 -11.55 5.06
CA LYS A 58 16.82 -12.59 6.08
C LYS A 58 16.25 -13.93 5.56
N GLY A 59 16.17 -14.14 4.26
CA GLY A 59 15.76 -15.43 3.68
C GLY A 59 14.30 -15.84 3.94
N PHE A 60 13.44 -14.90 4.32
CA PHE A 60 12.00 -15.18 4.49
C PHE A 60 11.32 -15.46 3.15
N SER A 61 10.43 -16.45 3.13
CA SER A 61 9.62 -16.82 1.96
C SER A 61 8.45 -15.88 1.69
N LYS A 62 8.10 -15.03 2.68
CA LYS A 62 6.99 -14.09 2.58
C LYS A 62 7.45 -12.65 2.77
N VAL A 63 6.83 -11.74 2.03
CA VAL A 63 7.04 -10.30 2.10
C VAL A 63 5.74 -9.57 2.42
N ARG A 64 5.84 -8.35 2.92
CA ARG A 64 4.69 -7.49 3.20
C ARG A 64 4.93 -6.10 2.64
N ILE A 65 3.92 -5.53 2.01
CA ILE A 65 3.95 -4.16 1.52
C ILE A 65 3.68 -3.22 2.70
N GLN A 66 4.68 -2.46 3.12
CA GLN A 66 4.58 -1.58 4.29
C GLN A 66 3.78 -0.28 4.02
N GLY A 67 3.73 0.17 2.77
CA GLY A 67 3.07 1.43 2.39
C GLY A 67 1.55 1.34 2.28
N TRP A 68 1.02 0.16 2.04
CA TRP A 68 -0.41 -0.07 1.90
C TRP A 68 -1.06 -0.33 3.27
N GLY A 69 -2.31 0.14 3.45
CA GLY A 69 -3.10 -0.25 4.61
C GLY A 69 -3.16 -1.77 4.69
N ASP A 70 -3.21 -2.30 5.90
CA ASP A 70 -3.18 -3.74 6.09
C ASP A 70 -4.18 -4.43 5.19
N PRO A 71 -3.72 -5.28 4.27
CA PRO A 71 -4.63 -6.15 3.57
C PRO A 71 -5.30 -7.07 4.59
N VAL A 72 -6.46 -7.53 4.26
CA VAL A 72 -7.23 -8.51 5.02
C VAL A 72 -6.39 -9.74 5.39
N ASP A 73 -5.35 -10.03 4.60
CA ASP A 73 -4.43 -11.12 4.85
C ASP A 73 -3.17 -10.67 5.60
N THR A 74 -3.10 -11.04 6.87
CA THR A 74 -1.91 -10.90 7.72
C THR A 74 -0.78 -11.85 7.34
N ALA A 75 -1.02 -12.81 6.45
CA ALA A 75 -0.06 -13.83 6.04
C ALA A 75 1.04 -13.29 5.11
N GLY A 76 0.83 -12.14 4.47
CA GLY A 76 1.75 -11.52 3.51
C GLY A 76 1.78 -12.25 2.17
N PHE A 77 2.52 -11.71 1.23
CA PHE A 77 2.67 -12.22 -0.13
C PHE A 77 3.84 -13.19 -0.22
N LYS A 78 3.79 -14.18 -1.11
CA LYS A 78 4.95 -15.02 -1.43
C LYS A 78 6.03 -14.14 -2.06
N LYS A 79 7.27 -14.28 -1.57
CA LYS A 79 8.40 -13.51 -2.10
C LYS A 79 8.68 -13.83 -3.58
N GLU A 80 8.40 -15.05 -4.00
CA GLU A 80 8.55 -15.55 -5.37
C GLU A 80 7.78 -14.71 -6.38
N TRP A 81 6.60 -14.20 -6.03
CA TRP A 81 5.80 -13.35 -6.91
C TRP A 81 6.45 -12.03 -7.32
N PHE A 82 7.47 -11.59 -6.56
CA PHE A 82 8.20 -10.35 -6.84
C PHE A 82 9.59 -10.57 -7.44
N ILE A 83 10.06 -11.81 -7.47
CA ILE A 83 11.40 -12.18 -7.95
C ILE A 83 11.28 -12.95 -9.27
N ASP A 84 10.36 -13.93 -9.33
CA ASP A 84 10.13 -14.76 -10.49
C ASP A 84 9.00 -14.12 -11.32
N THR A 85 9.41 -13.32 -12.30
CA THR A 85 8.49 -12.52 -13.12
C THR A 85 8.47 -13.01 -14.55
N ASP A 86 7.33 -12.81 -15.21
CA ASP A 86 7.11 -13.03 -16.62
C ASP A 86 6.52 -11.77 -17.27
N LYS A 87 6.24 -11.82 -18.57
CA LYS A 87 5.60 -10.72 -19.30
C LYS A 87 4.23 -11.12 -19.80
N ILE A 88 3.27 -10.22 -19.62
CA ILE A 88 1.93 -10.34 -20.17
C ILE A 88 1.69 -9.22 -21.18
N TRP A 89 1.12 -9.58 -22.30
CA TRP A 89 0.64 -8.61 -23.28
C TRP A 89 -0.71 -8.05 -22.84
N PHE A 90 -0.81 -6.74 -22.75
CA PHE A 90 -2.07 -6.08 -22.44
C PHE A 90 -2.24 -4.87 -23.36
N GLU A 91 -3.35 -4.85 -24.09
CA GLU A 91 -3.63 -3.85 -25.15
C GLU A 91 -2.51 -3.78 -26.19
N ASP A 92 -1.63 -2.78 -26.11
CA ASP A 92 -0.57 -2.47 -27.05
C ASP A 92 0.85 -2.57 -26.46
N ALA A 93 0.99 -3.08 -25.22
CA ALA A 93 2.27 -3.13 -24.52
C ALA A 93 2.50 -4.41 -23.70
N TRP A 94 3.78 -4.71 -23.46
CA TRP A 94 4.21 -5.78 -22.56
C TRP A 94 4.39 -5.26 -21.13
N PHE A 95 3.74 -5.89 -20.18
CA PHE A 95 3.87 -5.58 -18.76
C PHE A 95 4.52 -6.73 -18.01
N THR A 96 5.33 -6.39 -17.00
CA THR A 96 5.90 -7.38 -16.09
C THR A 96 4.86 -7.83 -15.08
N CYS A 97 4.66 -9.13 -14.95
CA CYS A 97 3.75 -9.73 -13.99
C CYS A 97 4.46 -10.85 -13.19
N PRO A 98 3.92 -11.29 -12.04
CA PRO A 98 4.36 -12.52 -11.40
C PRO A 98 4.21 -13.70 -12.36
N LYS A 99 5.17 -14.63 -12.38
CA LYS A 99 5.05 -15.86 -13.18
C LYS A 99 3.84 -16.70 -12.77
N ASP A 100 3.59 -16.81 -11.45
CA ASP A 100 2.37 -17.37 -10.88
C ASP A 100 1.29 -16.28 -10.76
N THR A 101 0.85 -15.74 -11.91
CA THR A 101 -0.14 -14.65 -11.97
C THR A 101 -1.47 -15.05 -11.34
N GLU A 102 -1.93 -16.28 -11.63
CA GLU A 102 -3.20 -16.81 -11.12
C GLU A 102 -3.17 -16.90 -9.59
N GLY A 103 -2.15 -17.51 -9.02
CA GLY A 103 -1.99 -17.59 -7.56
C GLY A 103 -1.87 -16.23 -6.89
N PHE A 104 -1.25 -15.24 -7.55
CA PHE A 104 -1.19 -13.86 -7.04
C PHE A 104 -2.57 -13.18 -7.04
N LEU A 105 -3.34 -13.34 -8.10
CA LEU A 105 -4.69 -12.78 -8.23
C LEU A 105 -5.66 -13.44 -7.25
N GLU A 106 -5.63 -14.77 -7.14
CA GLU A 106 -6.44 -15.51 -6.17
C GLU A 106 -6.12 -15.08 -4.73
N HIS A 107 -4.85 -14.91 -4.39
CA HIS A 107 -4.43 -14.42 -3.07
C HIS A 107 -4.89 -12.99 -2.79
N SER A 108 -4.86 -12.12 -3.81
CA SER A 108 -5.15 -10.69 -3.66
C SER A 108 -6.64 -10.38 -3.65
N PHE A 109 -7.43 -11.11 -4.43
CA PHE A 109 -8.84 -10.81 -4.71
C PHE A 109 -9.80 -11.94 -4.33
N GLY A 110 -9.28 -13.13 -3.98
CA GLY A 110 -10.08 -14.31 -3.68
C GLY A 110 -10.27 -15.20 -4.91
N LYS A 111 -10.78 -16.43 -4.68
CA LYS A 111 -10.98 -17.43 -5.74
C LYS A 111 -11.94 -16.99 -6.84
N ASP A 112 -12.86 -16.11 -6.51
CA ASP A 112 -13.89 -15.63 -7.42
C ASP A 112 -13.48 -14.34 -8.15
N TYR A 113 -12.17 -14.03 -8.22
CA TYR A 113 -11.67 -12.77 -8.79
C TYR A 113 -12.09 -12.52 -10.26
N MET A 114 -12.37 -13.59 -11.02
CA MET A 114 -12.89 -13.52 -12.40
C MET A 114 -14.41 -13.33 -12.46
N THR A 115 -15.11 -13.48 -11.35
CA THR A 115 -16.55 -13.31 -11.30
C THR A 115 -16.91 -11.84 -11.10
N LEU A 116 -17.73 -11.29 -11.99
CA LEU A 116 -18.19 -9.91 -11.82
C LEU A 116 -18.95 -9.77 -10.50
N PRO A 117 -18.58 -8.80 -9.66
CA PRO A 117 -19.27 -8.57 -8.41
C PRO A 117 -20.74 -8.18 -8.67
N PRO A 118 -21.64 -8.37 -7.69
CA PRO A 118 -23.03 -7.92 -7.78
C PRO A 118 -23.14 -6.44 -8.19
N GLU A 119 -24.18 -6.10 -8.92
CA GLU A 119 -24.37 -4.76 -9.52
C GLU A 119 -24.29 -3.63 -8.49
N GLU A 120 -24.79 -3.88 -7.29
CA GLU A 120 -24.72 -2.94 -6.15
C GLU A 120 -23.27 -2.64 -5.71
N SER A 121 -22.37 -3.60 -5.86
CA SER A 121 -20.94 -3.49 -5.50
C SER A 121 -20.09 -2.86 -6.59
N ARG A 122 -20.60 -2.66 -7.80
CA ARG A 122 -19.90 -2.07 -8.95
C ARG A 122 -19.85 -0.55 -8.90
N LYS A 123 -20.62 0.07 -8.00
CA LYS A 123 -20.61 1.53 -7.85
C LYS A 123 -19.23 2.00 -7.36
N PRO A 124 -18.62 3.01 -8.01
CA PRO A 124 -17.35 3.54 -7.57
C PRO A 124 -17.46 4.05 -6.13
N ARG A 125 -16.57 3.59 -5.26
CA ARG A 125 -16.52 4.03 -3.85
C ARG A 125 -16.07 5.48 -3.70
N HIS A 126 -15.38 6.00 -4.70
CA HIS A 126 -14.89 7.37 -4.75
C HIS A 126 -15.33 7.99 -6.05
N THR A 127 -16.14 9.04 -5.96
CA THR A 127 -16.45 9.92 -7.10
C THR A 127 -15.53 11.12 -7.02
N ALA A 128 -14.81 11.39 -8.12
CA ALA A 128 -14.05 12.62 -8.24
C ALA A 128 -15.03 13.80 -8.24
N THR A 129 -14.89 14.70 -7.26
CA THR A 129 -15.72 15.91 -7.17
C THR A 129 -15.15 17.05 -8.00
N ASN A 130 -13.88 16.97 -8.35
CA ASN A 130 -13.21 17.93 -9.22
C ASN A 130 -12.08 17.24 -9.98
N ILE A 131 -12.03 17.41 -11.30
CA ILE A 131 -10.97 16.91 -12.16
C ILE A 131 -10.42 18.13 -12.92
N SER A 132 -9.14 18.46 -12.69
CA SER A 132 -8.42 19.47 -13.47
C SER A 132 -7.29 18.78 -14.24
N PHE A 133 -7.22 19.05 -15.53
CA PHE A 133 -6.10 18.66 -16.36
C PHE A 133 -5.12 19.83 -16.44
N PRO A 134 -3.79 19.60 -16.44
CA PRO A 134 -2.84 20.65 -16.76
C PRO A 134 -3.14 21.18 -18.17
N GLU A 135 -3.14 22.49 -18.33
CA GLU A 135 -3.19 23.13 -19.64
C GLU A 135 -1.87 22.80 -20.37
N GLU A 136 -1.95 22.40 -21.65
CA GLU A 136 -0.81 22.11 -22.51
C GLU A 136 -0.01 23.38 -22.85
#